data_981d26647cfbf7baa1a9c2a4f954e32c
#
_entry.id   981d26647cfbf7baa1a9c2a4f954e32c
#
_cell.length_a   1.000
_cell.length_b   1.000
_cell.length_c   1.000
_cell.angle_alpha   90.00
_cell.angle_beta   90.00
_cell.angle_gamma   90.00
#
_symmetry.space_group_name_H-M   'P 1'
#
loop_
_entity.id
_entity.type
_entity.pdbx_description
1 polymer ?
#
loop_
_entity_poly.entity_id
_entity_poly.type
_entity_poly.pdbx_seq_one_letter_code
_entity_poly.pdbx_strand_id
1 'polypeptide(L)'
;MSPITLRIVIFLVLLAHGIGHSMAFFPAWGISSTENWHHRSWLLTPLIGDKASRVINTILFLAAFLGFIGSAIGLMGWLVPHDLWRPLAIPSAVISLVALFLFWNSFVAFFPNKIGAIAVNLAVLVCLLYLNWPTETDIGY
;
A
#
# COMPACT_ATOMS: atom_id res chain seq x y z
N MET A 1 10.15 23.62 5.18
CA MET A 1 8.72 23.23 5.08
C MET A 1 8.15 23.26 6.48
N SER A 2 6.91 23.80 6.66
CA SER A 2 6.34 23.78 8.01
C SER A 2 5.97 22.35 8.45
N PRO A 3 5.95 22.05 9.77
CA PRO A 3 5.55 20.73 10.27
C PRO A 3 4.17 20.28 9.76
N ILE A 4 3.21 21.20 9.73
CA ILE A 4 1.86 20.92 9.19
C ILE A 4 1.91 20.55 7.71
N THR A 5 2.70 21.29 6.90
CA THR A 5 2.84 21.01 5.47
C THR A 5 3.45 19.62 5.25
N LEU A 6 4.49 19.25 6.01
CA LEU A 6 5.11 17.93 5.93
C LEU A 6 4.10 16.83 6.26
N ARG A 7 3.36 16.99 7.35
CA ARG A 7 2.32 16.05 7.78
C ARG A 7 1.25 15.85 6.70
N ILE A 8 0.77 16.94 6.10
CA ILE A 8 -0.23 16.87 5.01
C ILE A 8 0.34 16.15 3.79
N VAL A 9 1.58 16.42 3.40
CA VAL A 9 2.22 15.75 2.26
C VAL A 9 2.32 14.23 2.52
N ILE A 10 2.80 13.81 3.69
CA ILE A 10 2.89 12.39 4.04
C ILE A 10 1.50 11.76 4.08
N PHE A 11 0.52 12.42 4.68
CA PHE A 11 -0.89 11.98 4.67
C PHE A 11 -1.39 11.71 3.25
N LEU A 12 -1.20 12.65 2.34
CA LEU A 12 -1.66 12.52 0.96
C LEU A 12 -0.94 11.38 0.22
N VAL A 13 0.36 11.20 0.46
CA VAL A 13 1.13 10.09 -0.13
C VAL A 13 0.61 8.74 0.36
N LEU A 14 0.46 8.57 1.68
CA LEU A 14 -0.04 7.32 2.27
C LEU A 14 -1.48 7.03 1.83
N LEU A 15 -2.33 8.05 1.81
CA LEU A 15 -3.72 7.93 1.38
C LEU A 15 -3.84 7.52 -0.09
N ALA A 16 -3.16 8.25 -0.98
CA ALA A 16 -3.18 7.96 -2.41
C ALA A 16 -2.58 6.58 -2.71
N HIS A 17 -1.48 6.22 -2.03
CA HIS A 17 -0.85 4.91 -2.18
C HIS A 17 -1.78 3.79 -1.69
N GLY A 18 -2.42 3.97 -0.53
CA GLY A 18 -3.43 3.05 -0.02
C GLY A 18 -4.57 2.85 -1.02
N ILE A 19 -5.18 3.94 -1.51
CA ILE A 19 -6.26 3.88 -2.51
C ILE A 19 -5.79 3.13 -3.77
N GLY A 20 -4.54 3.32 -4.20
CA GLY A 20 -3.98 2.63 -5.35
C GLY A 20 -4.07 1.10 -5.25
N HIS A 21 -4.00 0.52 -4.05
CA HIS A 21 -4.13 -0.92 -3.86
C HIS A 21 -5.53 -1.46 -4.16
N SER A 22 -6.59 -0.64 -4.11
CA SER A 22 -7.93 -1.05 -4.49
C SER A 22 -8.02 -1.49 -5.95
N MET A 23 -7.18 -0.93 -6.81
CA MET A 23 -7.09 -1.28 -8.23
C MET A 23 -6.63 -2.73 -8.47
N ALA A 24 -6.03 -3.38 -7.47
CA ALA A 24 -5.58 -4.77 -7.59
C ALA A 24 -6.69 -5.78 -7.26
N PHE A 25 -7.56 -5.51 -6.30
CA PHE A 25 -8.58 -6.47 -5.88
C PHE A 25 -9.98 -6.17 -6.43
N PHE A 26 -10.34 -4.94 -6.77
CA PHE A 26 -11.64 -4.65 -7.37
C PHE A 26 -11.86 -5.38 -8.71
N PRO A 27 -10.90 -5.36 -9.66
CA PRO A 27 -11.06 -6.14 -10.88
C PRO A 27 -11.13 -7.64 -10.65
N ALA A 28 -10.44 -8.16 -9.63
CA ALA A 28 -10.46 -9.58 -9.29
C ALA A 28 -11.86 -10.11 -8.99
N TRP A 29 -12.76 -9.25 -8.52
CA TRP A 29 -14.15 -9.58 -8.17
C TRP A 29 -15.19 -8.95 -9.08
N GLY A 30 -14.77 -8.37 -10.20
CA GLY A 30 -15.68 -7.75 -11.16
C GLY A 30 -16.35 -6.46 -10.65
N ILE A 31 -15.81 -5.85 -9.59
CA ILE A 31 -16.31 -4.57 -9.04
C ILE A 31 -15.96 -3.41 -9.97
N SER A 32 -14.83 -3.51 -10.64
CA SER A 32 -14.41 -2.59 -11.69
C SER A 32 -13.84 -3.37 -12.87
N SER A 33 -13.96 -2.81 -14.07
CA SER A 33 -13.32 -3.36 -15.27
C SER A 33 -12.10 -2.49 -15.61
N THR A 34 -10.91 -3.05 -15.47
CA THR A 34 -9.69 -2.43 -15.94
C THR A 34 -9.10 -3.31 -17.01
N GLU A 35 -8.97 -2.77 -18.21
CA GLU A 35 -8.48 -3.53 -19.36
C GLU A 35 -7.13 -4.17 -19.08
N ASN A 36 -7.01 -5.45 -19.37
CA ASN A 36 -5.81 -6.27 -19.17
C ASN A 36 -5.36 -6.46 -17.71
N TRP A 37 -6.15 -6.08 -16.73
CA TRP A 37 -5.87 -6.40 -15.33
C TRP A 37 -6.47 -7.75 -14.95
N HIS A 38 -5.67 -8.58 -14.22
CA HIS A 38 -6.12 -9.88 -13.75
C HIS A 38 -5.54 -10.20 -12.37
N HIS A 39 -6.17 -11.13 -11.66
CA HIS A 39 -5.77 -11.58 -10.33
C HIS A 39 -4.75 -12.74 -10.34
N ARG A 40 -4.23 -13.10 -11.52
CA ARG A 40 -3.33 -14.25 -11.65
C ARG A 40 -1.92 -13.91 -11.20
N SER A 41 -1.38 -14.80 -10.38
CA SER A 41 0.02 -14.77 -9.94
C SER A 41 0.88 -15.65 -10.84
N TRP A 42 2.06 -15.17 -11.20
CA TRP A 42 3.04 -15.98 -11.95
C TRP A 42 3.50 -17.19 -11.14
N LEU A 43 3.48 -17.12 -9.80
CA LEU A 43 3.92 -18.17 -8.88
C LEU A 43 2.74 -18.97 -8.31
N LEU A 44 1.74 -18.29 -7.75
CA LEU A 44 0.68 -18.96 -6.99
C LEU A 44 -0.35 -19.64 -7.89
N THR A 45 -0.74 -19.03 -9.01
CA THR A 45 -1.79 -19.60 -9.86
C THR A 45 -1.44 -20.98 -10.39
N PRO A 46 -0.18 -21.27 -10.84
CA PRO A 46 0.20 -22.62 -11.23
C PRO A 46 0.23 -23.63 -10.09
N LEU A 47 0.54 -23.18 -8.85
CA LEU A 47 0.71 -24.05 -7.70
C LEU A 47 -0.60 -24.43 -7.01
N ILE A 48 -1.49 -23.47 -6.83
CA ILE A 48 -2.69 -23.62 -5.99
C ILE A 48 -4.00 -23.32 -6.72
N GLY A 49 -3.92 -23.00 -8.01
CA GLY A 49 -5.08 -22.72 -8.85
C GLY A 49 -5.58 -21.26 -8.79
N ASP A 50 -6.43 -20.92 -9.74
CA ASP A 50 -6.90 -19.57 -9.96
C ASP A 50 -7.75 -19.01 -8.80
N LYS A 51 -8.65 -19.83 -8.24
CA LYS A 51 -9.55 -19.42 -7.16
C LYS A 51 -8.79 -19.06 -5.88
N ALA A 52 -7.85 -19.90 -5.46
CA ALA A 52 -7.03 -19.65 -4.27
C ALA A 52 -6.10 -18.46 -4.48
N SER A 53 -5.49 -18.34 -5.66
CA SER A 53 -4.67 -17.18 -6.04
C SER A 53 -5.44 -15.86 -5.96
N ARG A 54 -6.70 -15.83 -6.42
CA ARG A 54 -7.60 -14.67 -6.32
C ARG A 54 -7.85 -14.26 -4.87
N VAL A 55 -8.13 -15.23 -4.00
CA VAL A 55 -8.37 -14.95 -2.58
C VAL A 55 -7.11 -14.34 -1.94
N ILE A 56 -5.92 -14.91 -2.20
CA ILE A 56 -4.66 -14.39 -1.67
C ILE A 56 -4.37 -12.98 -2.21
N ASN A 57 -4.59 -12.75 -3.50
CA ASN A 57 -4.50 -11.40 -4.09
C ASN A 57 -5.34 -10.40 -3.29
N THR A 58 -6.61 -10.74 -3.08
CA THR A 58 -7.55 -9.87 -2.36
C THR A 58 -7.09 -9.61 -0.93
N ILE A 59 -6.70 -10.64 -0.19
CA ILE A 59 -6.27 -10.50 1.21
C ILE A 59 -5.06 -9.58 1.31
N LEU A 60 -4.03 -9.79 0.49
CA LEU A 60 -2.79 -9.01 0.56
C LEU A 60 -3.02 -7.54 0.18
N PHE A 61 -3.70 -7.30 -0.94
CA PHE A 61 -3.93 -5.92 -1.38
C PHE A 61 -4.96 -5.18 -0.52
N LEU A 62 -5.97 -5.87 0.00
CA LEU A 62 -6.92 -5.29 0.96
C LEU A 62 -6.23 -4.95 2.29
N ALA A 63 -5.37 -5.82 2.80
CA ALA A 63 -4.60 -5.55 4.01
C ALA A 63 -3.67 -4.34 3.83
N ALA A 64 -2.96 -4.25 2.72
CA ALA A 64 -2.14 -3.08 2.39
C ALA A 64 -2.99 -1.80 2.25
N PHE A 65 -4.14 -1.89 1.55
CA PHE A 65 -5.09 -0.80 1.42
C PHE A 65 -5.55 -0.27 2.78
N LEU A 66 -6.10 -1.15 3.64
CA LEU A 66 -6.62 -0.76 4.95
C LEU A 66 -5.51 -0.23 5.86
N GLY A 67 -4.34 -0.84 5.82
CA GLY A 67 -3.21 -0.42 6.64
C GLY A 67 -2.66 0.94 6.25
N PHE A 68 -2.50 1.25 4.97
CA PHE A 68 -2.07 2.59 4.53
C PHE A 68 -3.14 3.66 4.76
N ILE A 69 -4.42 3.34 4.55
CA ILE A 69 -5.53 4.27 4.88
C ILE A 69 -5.55 4.52 6.40
N GLY A 70 -5.48 3.46 7.21
CA GLY A 70 -5.40 3.58 8.66
C GLY A 70 -4.20 4.39 9.13
N SER A 71 -3.03 4.16 8.51
CA SER A 71 -1.82 4.95 8.78
C SER A 71 -1.98 6.42 8.43
N ALA A 72 -2.56 6.74 7.28
CA ALA A 72 -2.83 8.12 6.88
C ALA A 72 -3.77 8.82 7.88
N ILE A 73 -4.86 8.17 8.26
CA ILE A 73 -5.82 8.70 9.23
C ILE A 73 -5.17 8.85 10.62
N GLY A 74 -4.36 7.86 11.05
CA GLY A 74 -3.62 7.90 12.30
C GLY A 74 -2.58 9.02 12.34
N LEU A 75 -1.88 9.28 11.22
CA LEU A 75 -0.95 10.41 11.12
C LEU A 75 -1.64 11.76 11.41
N MET A 76 -2.91 11.88 11.08
CA MET A 76 -3.72 13.07 11.38
C MET A 76 -4.34 13.03 12.78
N GLY A 77 -4.26 11.90 13.49
CA GLY A 77 -4.87 11.73 14.82
C GLY A 77 -6.40 11.78 14.82
N TRP A 78 -7.05 11.38 13.71
CA TRP A 78 -8.50 11.47 13.61
C TRP A 78 -9.21 10.27 14.27
N LEU A 79 -9.62 9.26 13.47
CA LEU A 79 -10.31 8.07 13.96
C LEU A 79 -9.36 6.98 14.49
N VAL A 80 -8.13 6.98 14.02
CA VAL A 80 -7.06 6.07 14.44
C VAL A 80 -6.12 6.86 15.35
N PRO A 81 -5.75 6.33 16.53
CA PRO A 81 -4.77 6.97 17.41
C PRO A 81 -3.45 7.27 16.69
N HIS A 82 -2.87 8.44 16.98
CA HIS A 82 -1.68 8.92 16.29
C HIS A 82 -0.48 7.96 16.42
N ASP A 83 -0.29 7.35 17.57
CA ASP A 83 0.79 6.40 17.85
C ASP A 83 0.75 5.14 16.97
N LEU A 84 -0.39 4.85 16.33
CA LEU A 84 -0.54 3.69 15.44
C LEU A 84 -0.16 3.96 13.97
N TRP A 85 0.11 5.23 13.57
CA TRP A 85 0.36 5.49 12.15
C TRP A 85 1.60 4.75 11.61
N ARG A 86 2.73 4.72 12.36
CA ARG A 86 3.95 3.98 11.97
C ARG A 86 3.76 2.47 12.05
N PRO A 87 3.22 1.91 13.18
CA PRO A 87 2.89 0.49 13.26
C PRO A 87 1.96 -0.01 12.15
N LEU A 88 1.14 0.84 11.55
CA LEU A 88 0.32 0.50 10.39
C LEU A 88 1.07 0.66 9.07
N ALA A 89 1.84 1.73 8.88
CA ALA A 89 2.58 1.99 7.64
C ALA A 89 3.61 0.91 7.31
N ILE A 90 4.40 0.51 8.32
CA ILE A 90 5.52 -0.43 8.14
C ILE A 90 5.04 -1.80 7.64
N PRO A 91 4.14 -2.52 8.33
CA PRO A 91 3.66 -3.81 7.84
C PRO A 91 2.90 -3.69 6.52
N SER A 92 2.19 -2.58 6.29
CA SER A 92 1.49 -2.35 5.02
C SER A 92 2.46 -2.26 3.85
N ALA A 93 3.60 -1.59 4.03
CA ALA A 93 4.64 -1.52 3.00
C ALA A 93 5.26 -2.89 2.72
N VAL A 94 5.51 -3.71 3.75
CA VAL A 94 6.02 -5.08 3.59
C VAL A 94 5.00 -5.95 2.86
N ILE A 95 3.73 -5.95 3.30
CA ILE A 95 2.64 -6.71 2.67
C ILE A 95 2.48 -6.29 1.21
N SER A 96 2.52 -5.00 0.93
CA SER A 96 2.44 -4.45 -0.42
C SER A 96 3.57 -4.94 -1.32
N LEU A 97 4.82 -4.95 -0.84
CA LEU A 97 5.97 -5.46 -1.60
C LEU A 97 5.83 -6.96 -1.90
N VAL A 98 5.39 -7.75 -0.91
CA VAL A 98 5.10 -9.19 -1.11
C VAL A 98 3.99 -9.38 -2.14
N ALA A 99 2.90 -8.61 -2.04
CA ALA A 99 1.80 -8.65 -2.98
C ALA A 99 2.25 -8.29 -4.42
N LEU A 100 3.01 -7.22 -4.57
CA LEU A 100 3.56 -6.79 -5.86
C LEU A 100 4.49 -7.84 -6.47
N PHE A 101 5.32 -8.48 -5.67
CA PHE A 101 6.18 -9.56 -6.12
C PHE A 101 5.38 -10.77 -6.61
N LEU A 102 4.43 -11.25 -5.79
CA LEU A 102 3.62 -12.43 -6.11
C LEU A 102 2.69 -12.21 -7.31
N PHE A 103 2.17 -10.99 -7.45
CA PHE A 103 1.20 -10.63 -8.49
C PHE A 103 1.77 -9.66 -9.53
N TRP A 104 3.08 -9.76 -9.79
CA TRP A 104 3.78 -8.88 -10.73
C TRP A 104 3.12 -8.76 -12.10
N ASN A 105 2.60 -9.88 -12.60
CA ASN A 105 1.96 -9.95 -13.92
C ASN A 105 0.54 -9.36 -13.94
N SER A 106 -0.06 -9.12 -12.76
CA SER A 106 -1.43 -8.61 -12.67
C SER A 106 -1.58 -7.16 -13.13
N PHE A 107 -0.48 -6.41 -13.12
CA PHE A 107 -0.49 -5.00 -13.48
C PHE A 107 0.08 -4.77 -14.85
N VAL A 108 -0.69 -4.10 -15.73
CA VAL A 108 -0.28 -3.80 -17.10
C VAL A 108 0.71 -2.64 -17.14
N ALA A 109 0.38 -1.55 -16.45
CA ALA A 109 1.23 -0.37 -16.45
C ALA A 109 2.50 -0.57 -15.60
N PHE A 110 3.67 -0.49 -16.26
CA PHE A 110 4.94 -0.58 -15.58
C PHE A 110 5.14 0.61 -14.62
N PHE A 111 4.86 1.81 -15.10
CA PHE A 111 4.85 3.03 -14.32
C PHE A 111 3.48 3.70 -14.48
N PRO A 112 2.83 4.20 -13.40
CA PRO A 112 3.33 4.26 -12.01
C PRO A 112 3.05 2.99 -11.16
N ASN A 113 2.26 2.02 -11.68
CA ASN A 113 1.66 0.97 -10.86
C ASN A 113 2.66 -0.01 -10.23
N LYS A 114 3.75 -0.34 -10.95
CA LYS A 114 4.80 -1.23 -10.42
C LYS A 114 5.91 -0.43 -9.75
N ILE A 115 6.63 0.35 -10.53
CA ILE A 115 7.83 1.05 -10.03
C ILE A 115 7.47 2.14 -9.02
N GLY A 116 6.41 2.92 -9.28
CA GLY A 116 5.96 3.94 -8.35
C GLY A 116 5.52 3.33 -7.01
N ALA A 117 4.77 2.22 -7.05
CA ALA A 117 4.36 1.53 -5.83
C ALA A 117 5.54 0.97 -5.03
N ILE A 118 6.52 0.34 -5.71
CA ILE A 118 7.75 -0.14 -5.06
C ILE A 118 8.52 1.02 -4.44
N ALA A 119 8.69 2.12 -5.16
CA ALA A 119 9.42 3.29 -4.67
C ALA A 119 8.78 3.87 -3.40
N VAL A 120 7.45 4.01 -3.35
CA VAL A 120 6.74 4.49 -2.15
C VAL A 120 6.92 3.52 -0.99
N ASN A 121 6.76 2.20 -1.20
CA ASN A 121 6.94 1.20 -0.15
C ASN A 121 8.37 1.23 0.41
N LEU A 122 9.38 1.27 -0.45
CA LEU A 122 10.78 1.35 -0.03
C LEU A 122 11.06 2.66 0.72
N ALA A 123 10.53 3.79 0.24
CA ALA A 123 10.66 5.07 0.92
C ALA A 123 10.05 5.01 2.34
N VAL A 124 8.86 4.44 2.50
CA VAL A 124 8.23 4.23 3.80
C VAL A 124 9.14 3.41 4.73
N LEU A 125 9.65 2.26 4.25
CA LEU A 125 10.50 1.40 5.07
C LEU A 125 11.83 2.07 5.43
N VAL A 126 12.50 2.70 4.47
CA VAL A 126 13.78 3.41 4.72
C VAL A 126 13.58 4.57 5.67
N CYS A 127 12.58 5.40 5.44
CA CYS A 127 12.31 6.56 6.30
C CYS A 127 11.95 6.13 7.72
N LEU A 128 11.03 5.18 7.89
CA LEU A 128 10.49 4.85 9.21
C LEU A 128 11.38 3.89 10.00
N LEU A 129 12.08 2.93 9.35
CA LEU A 129 12.89 1.92 10.04
C LEU A 129 14.37 2.32 10.15
N TYR A 130 14.94 2.92 9.11
CA TYR A 130 16.37 3.21 9.06
C TYR A 130 16.68 4.64 9.48
N LEU A 131 15.96 5.62 8.92
CA LEU A 131 16.19 7.04 9.22
C LEU A 131 15.45 7.52 10.47
N ASN A 132 14.49 6.76 10.96
CA ASN A 132 13.55 7.16 12.01
C ASN A 132 12.92 8.56 11.75
N TRP A 133 12.61 8.82 10.47
CA TRP A 133 12.08 10.09 9.99
C TRP A 133 10.69 9.90 9.32
N PRO A 134 9.78 10.86 9.47
CA PRO A 134 9.89 12.11 10.23
C PRO A 134 9.81 11.86 11.75
N THR A 135 10.45 12.70 12.56
CA THR A 135 10.23 12.71 14.01
C THR A 135 8.87 13.34 14.35
N GLU A 136 8.38 13.15 15.58
CA GLU A 136 7.12 13.78 16.02
C GLU A 136 7.19 15.32 15.91
N THR A 137 8.35 15.90 16.26
CA THR A 137 8.59 17.34 16.10
C THR A 137 8.59 17.80 14.65
N ASP A 138 9.06 16.97 13.70
CA ASP A 138 9.04 17.31 12.26
C ASP A 138 7.63 17.45 11.73
N ILE A 139 6.67 16.70 12.29
CA ILE A 139 5.26 16.67 11.87
C ILE A 139 4.34 17.44 12.81
N GLY A 140 4.88 18.09 13.84
CA GLY A 140 4.14 18.95 14.75
C GLY A 140 3.27 18.23 15.77
N TYR A 141 3.81 17.14 16.32
CA TYR A 141 3.31 16.39 17.47
C TYR A 141 4.31 16.47 18.63
#